data_07b28afc7036e9e4eacbe29db8551898
#
_entry.id   07b28afc7036e9e4eacbe29db8551898
#
_cell.length_a   1.000
_cell.length_b   1.000
_cell.length_c   1.000
_cell.angle_alpha   90.00
_cell.angle_beta   90.00
_cell.angle_gamma   90.00
#
_symmetry.space_group_name_H-M   'P 1'
#
loop_
_entity.id
_entity.type
_entity.pdbx_description
1 polymer ?
#
loop_
_entity_poly.entity_id
_entity_poly.type
_entity_poly.pdbx_seq_one_letter_code
_entity_poly.pdbx_strand_id
1 'polypeptide(L)'
;MKKVLIFSMLSLVLAALLVGCGGKSKDKADEAAKTDVADRITDSKVMKVAFEGTYPPFNFLNDKDEFQGFDVDISNEIAKRLGVEAEFIATKWDGLIGGLKADKFDIIIGQMTVTEERKKSVDFTDPYVVTGSVLVTREETDDITELADIKGKKVGVGGGTTFEEVANSVEGADVKLYKAVSDYIQDLTNKRLDVIINDQLLMNYNIKENKLPIKVTSEILNKDEIGMAVNKGNEVFVEKVNSALKEMKDDGTYKEIYKKWFGTDPLDK
;
A
#
# COMPACT_ATOMS: atom_id res chain seq x y z
N MET A 1 -71.37 19.44 23.29
CA MET A 1 -71.71 20.70 23.96
C MET A 1 -70.54 21.62 23.82
N LYS A 2 -70.74 22.61 23.02
CA LYS A 2 -70.54 24.03 23.35
C LYS A 2 -69.11 24.39 23.69
N LYS A 3 -68.40 25.33 23.15
CA LYS A 3 -68.61 26.51 22.29
C LYS A 3 -67.24 27.00 21.95
N VAL A 4 -66.81 27.28 20.76
CA VAL A 4 -67.04 28.49 19.97
C VAL A 4 -66.33 29.74 20.51
N LEU A 5 -65.54 30.29 19.58
CA LEU A 5 -65.36 31.69 19.23
C LEU A 5 -64.37 32.48 20.11
N ILE A 6 -63.62 33.39 19.64
CA ILE A 6 -63.54 34.28 18.46
C ILE A 6 -62.43 35.32 18.76
N PHE A 7 -61.91 35.86 17.74
CA PHE A 7 -61.45 37.22 17.40
C PHE A 7 -59.91 37.39 17.42
N SER A 8 -59.36 37.60 16.35
CA SER A 8 -59.49 38.62 15.29
C SER A 8 -58.59 39.82 15.49
N MET A 9 -57.80 40.03 14.47
CA MET A 9 -57.39 41.34 13.94
C MET A 9 -56.60 42.28 14.84
N LEU A 10 -55.37 42.56 14.50
CA LEU A 10 -55.05 43.92 14.09
C LEU A 10 -53.90 43.92 13.08
N SER A 11 -54.24 44.26 11.92
CA SER A 11 -53.45 44.70 10.79
C SER A 11 -52.71 45.97 11.09
N LEU A 12 -51.72 46.23 10.41
CA LEU A 12 -51.32 47.40 9.63
C LEU A 12 -49.89 47.86 9.85
N VAL A 13 -49.12 47.62 8.80
CA VAL A 13 -48.36 48.62 8.03
C VAL A 13 -47.20 49.34 8.75
N LEU A 14 -46.00 49.06 8.35
CA LEU A 14 -45.18 50.08 7.73
C LEU A 14 -44.20 49.49 6.73
N ALA A 15 -44.42 49.81 5.50
CA ALA A 15 -43.56 49.55 4.36
C ALA A 15 -42.40 50.55 4.34
N ALA A 16 -41.37 50.11 3.62
CA ALA A 16 -40.30 50.89 2.99
C ALA A 16 -39.05 51.24 3.81
N LEU A 17 -37.97 50.58 3.43
CA LEU A 17 -36.89 51.26 2.69
C LEU A 17 -36.01 50.20 2.02
N LEU A 18 -36.17 50.07 0.72
CA LEU A 18 -35.21 49.51 -0.20
C LEU A 18 -33.99 50.41 -0.26
N VAL A 19 -32.83 49.89 0.14
CA VAL A 19 -31.57 50.34 -0.46
C VAL A 19 -30.80 49.08 -0.80
N GLY A 20 -30.73 48.81 -2.08
CA GLY A 20 -29.90 47.77 -2.64
C GLY A 20 -28.41 48.09 -2.51
N CYS A 21 -27.66 47.10 -2.19
CA CYS A 21 -26.27 47.03 -2.60
C CYS A 21 -26.06 45.60 -3.08
N GLY A 22 -26.02 45.43 -4.40
CA GLY A 22 -25.60 44.21 -5.07
C GLY A 22 -24.16 43.94 -4.76
N GLY A 23 -23.94 43.04 -3.83
CA GLY A 23 -22.67 42.34 -3.65
C GLY A 23 -22.87 40.89 -4.11
N LYS A 24 -22.34 40.54 -5.27
CA LYS A 24 -22.12 39.16 -5.62
C LYS A 24 -21.19 38.54 -4.57
N SER A 25 -21.79 37.97 -3.54
CA SER A 25 -21.10 36.96 -2.74
C SER A 25 -20.97 35.74 -3.64
N LYS A 26 -19.83 35.58 -4.24
CA LYS A 26 -19.38 34.26 -4.64
C LYS A 26 -19.30 33.47 -3.33
N ASP A 27 -20.20 32.53 -3.17
CA ASP A 27 -20.01 31.41 -2.26
C ASP A 27 -18.73 30.69 -2.73
N LYS A 28 -17.59 31.16 -2.26
CA LYS A 28 -16.46 30.30 -2.04
C LYS A 28 -16.89 29.45 -0.84
N ALA A 29 -17.37 28.24 -1.10
CA ALA A 29 -17.21 27.20 -0.13
C ALA A 29 -15.73 27.28 0.27
N ASP A 30 -15.44 27.66 1.50
CA ASP A 30 -14.16 27.44 2.12
C ASP A 30 -13.98 25.93 2.13
N GLU A 31 -13.34 25.42 1.08
CA GLU A 31 -12.64 24.15 1.13
C GLU A 31 -11.54 24.42 2.17
N ALA A 32 -11.82 24.06 3.42
CA ALA A 32 -10.85 24.15 4.50
C ALA A 32 -9.63 23.38 3.97
N ALA A 33 -8.53 24.11 3.75
CA ALA A 33 -7.31 23.53 3.23
C ALA A 33 -6.97 22.34 4.14
N LYS A 34 -7.00 21.14 3.57
CA LYS A 34 -6.72 19.91 4.32
C LYS A 34 -5.29 20.07 4.84
N THR A 35 -5.12 19.97 6.16
CA THR A 35 -3.80 20.07 6.80
C THR A 35 -2.93 18.92 6.28
N ASP A 36 -1.72 19.26 5.80
CA ASP A 36 -0.76 18.25 5.32
C ASP A 36 -0.47 17.22 6.44
N VAL A 37 -0.30 15.98 6.06
CA VAL A 37 0.06 14.89 6.99
C VAL A 37 1.31 15.25 7.79
N ALA A 38 2.27 15.96 7.20
CA ALA A 38 3.50 16.40 7.90
C ALA A 38 3.21 17.24 9.15
N ASP A 39 2.23 18.15 9.09
CA ASP A 39 1.84 18.95 10.25
C ASP A 39 1.12 18.08 11.28
N ARG A 40 0.18 17.24 10.83
CA ARG A 40 -0.60 16.37 11.71
C ARG A 40 0.27 15.40 12.50
N ILE A 41 1.26 14.72 11.87
CA ILE A 41 2.17 13.81 12.58
C ILE A 41 3.14 14.57 13.50
N THR A 42 3.52 15.80 13.13
CA THR A 42 4.37 16.66 13.97
C THR A 42 3.68 17.02 15.27
N ASP A 43 2.38 17.30 15.21
CA ASP A 43 1.56 17.66 16.39
C ASP A 43 1.23 16.42 17.25
N SER A 44 0.81 15.32 16.61
CA SER A 44 0.43 14.09 17.32
C SER A 44 1.62 13.27 17.81
N LYS A 45 2.83 13.51 17.26
CA LYS A 45 4.04 12.70 17.44
C LYS A 45 3.90 11.23 17.01
N VAL A 46 2.91 10.93 16.18
CA VAL A 46 2.64 9.57 15.67
C VAL A 46 2.45 9.59 14.16
N MET A 47 3.14 8.68 13.48
CA MET A 47 2.97 8.36 12.05
C MET A 47 2.30 6.98 11.94
N LYS A 48 1.07 6.95 11.44
CA LYS A 48 0.32 5.70 11.22
C LYS A 48 0.73 5.06 9.90
N VAL A 49 1.35 3.90 9.99
CA VAL A 49 1.87 3.13 8.85
C VAL A 49 1.00 1.91 8.61
N ALA A 50 0.49 1.74 7.39
CA ALA A 50 -0.32 0.59 7.02
C ALA A 50 0.42 -0.37 6.09
N PHE A 51 0.12 -1.66 6.26
CA PHE A 51 0.57 -2.77 5.43
C PHE A 51 -0.36 -3.99 5.61
N GLU A 52 -0.03 -5.11 4.96
CA GLU A 52 -0.84 -6.33 5.10
C GLU A 52 -0.57 -7.06 6.42
N GLY A 53 0.68 -7.09 6.90
CA GLY A 53 1.07 -7.72 8.16
C GLY A 53 1.25 -9.25 8.08
N THR A 54 1.19 -9.83 6.89
CA THR A 54 1.32 -11.27 6.63
C THR A 54 2.26 -11.57 5.47
N TYR A 55 3.23 -10.68 5.22
CA TYR A 55 4.09 -10.67 4.04
C TYR A 55 5.60 -10.74 4.40
N PRO A 56 6.09 -11.87 5.00
CA PRO A 56 7.50 -12.01 5.35
C PRO A 56 8.41 -12.06 4.11
N PRO A 57 9.60 -11.43 4.12
CA PRO A 57 10.27 -10.79 5.26
C PRO A 57 9.96 -9.30 5.43
N PHE A 58 8.98 -8.76 4.72
CA PHE A 58 8.71 -7.32 4.67
C PHE A 58 7.93 -6.81 5.88
N ASN A 59 6.78 -7.40 6.14
CA ASN A 59 5.89 -7.00 7.24
C ASN A 59 5.07 -8.21 7.73
N PHE A 60 5.33 -8.66 8.95
CA PHE A 60 4.69 -9.84 9.54
C PHE A 60 4.79 -9.84 11.06
N LEU A 61 4.03 -10.71 11.73
CA LEU A 61 4.08 -10.85 13.18
C LEU A 61 5.17 -11.86 13.60
N ASN A 62 5.86 -11.55 14.69
CA ASN A 62 6.74 -12.49 15.36
C ASN A 62 5.95 -13.40 16.33
N ASP A 63 6.64 -14.30 17.05
CA ASP A 63 6.05 -15.22 18.03
C ASP A 63 5.41 -14.53 19.24
N LYS A 64 5.58 -13.22 19.38
CA LYS A 64 5.02 -12.38 20.46
C LYS A 64 3.89 -11.48 19.99
N ASP A 65 3.38 -11.70 18.78
CA ASP A 65 2.38 -10.86 18.12
C ASP A 65 2.83 -9.39 17.90
N GLU A 66 4.15 -9.16 17.76
CA GLU A 66 4.72 -7.86 17.42
C GLU A 66 5.06 -7.80 15.94
N PHE A 67 4.78 -6.69 15.27
CA PHE A 67 5.17 -6.51 13.89
C PHE A 67 6.70 -6.40 13.74
N GLN A 68 7.23 -7.13 12.76
CA GLN A 68 8.62 -7.10 12.35
C GLN A 68 8.74 -7.22 10.83
N GLY A 69 9.92 -6.94 10.28
CA GLY A 69 10.20 -7.06 8.86
C GLY A 69 10.94 -5.85 8.32
N PHE A 70 11.31 -5.95 7.06
CA PHE A 70 12.02 -4.89 6.36
C PHE A 70 11.22 -3.57 6.36
N ASP A 71 9.92 -3.63 6.02
CA ASP A 71 9.05 -2.46 6.00
C ASP A 71 8.88 -1.84 7.40
N VAL A 72 8.86 -2.68 8.44
CA VAL A 72 8.76 -2.23 9.84
C VAL A 72 10.03 -1.49 10.26
N ASP A 73 11.22 -2.03 9.95
CA ASP A 73 12.49 -1.38 10.26
C ASP A 73 12.65 -0.04 9.49
N ILE A 74 12.29 -0.02 8.21
CA ILE A 74 12.29 1.20 7.38
C ILE A 74 11.33 2.24 7.96
N SER A 75 10.12 1.83 8.34
CA SER A 75 9.11 2.73 8.93
C SER A 75 9.56 3.35 10.24
N ASN A 76 10.15 2.54 11.12
CA ASN A 76 10.69 3.02 12.40
C ASN A 76 11.81 4.02 12.22
N GLU A 77 12.72 3.77 11.28
CA GLU A 77 13.84 4.69 11.04
C GLU A 77 13.36 6.00 10.37
N ILE A 78 12.41 5.93 9.43
CA ILE A 78 11.79 7.14 8.87
C ILE A 78 11.09 7.94 9.97
N ALA A 79 10.25 7.32 10.79
CA ALA A 79 9.54 7.98 11.89
C ALA A 79 10.52 8.66 12.87
N LYS A 80 11.59 7.98 13.24
CA LYS A 80 12.66 8.51 14.09
C LYS A 80 13.31 9.77 13.48
N ARG A 81 13.61 9.78 12.17
CA ARG A 81 14.18 10.94 11.47
C ARG A 81 13.20 12.10 11.38
N LEU A 82 11.91 11.81 11.30
CA LEU A 82 10.85 12.82 11.34
C LEU A 82 10.53 13.31 12.77
N GLY A 83 11.13 12.71 13.81
CA GLY A 83 10.92 13.06 15.22
C GLY A 83 9.56 12.64 15.77
N VAL A 84 9.03 11.51 15.26
CA VAL A 84 7.75 10.91 15.64
C VAL A 84 7.90 9.40 15.87
N GLU A 85 6.86 8.74 16.38
CA GLU A 85 6.79 7.29 16.54
C GLU A 85 5.95 6.66 15.42
N ALA A 86 6.30 5.44 14.99
CA ALA A 86 5.50 4.66 14.04
C ALA A 86 4.43 3.85 14.78
N GLU A 87 3.17 3.98 14.36
CA GLU A 87 2.06 3.12 14.78
C GLU A 87 1.66 2.24 13.59
N PHE A 88 1.66 0.91 13.77
CA PHE A 88 1.41 -0.03 12.69
C PHE A 88 -0.03 -0.49 12.63
N ILE A 89 -0.63 -0.44 11.43
CA ILE A 89 -2.02 -0.80 11.16
C ILE A 89 -2.04 -1.88 10.09
N ALA A 90 -2.33 -3.13 10.50
CA ALA A 90 -2.54 -4.21 9.54
C ALA A 90 -3.94 -4.11 8.92
N THR A 91 -3.99 -4.22 7.60
CA THR A 91 -5.26 -4.28 6.86
C THR A 91 -5.09 -5.13 5.60
N LYS A 92 -6.19 -5.66 5.08
CA LYS A 92 -6.14 -6.46 3.85
C LYS A 92 -5.64 -5.63 2.68
N TRP A 93 -4.93 -6.27 1.75
CA TRP A 93 -4.37 -5.64 0.56
C TRP A 93 -5.38 -4.76 -0.20
N ASP A 94 -6.56 -5.31 -0.47
CA ASP A 94 -7.65 -4.62 -1.18
C ASP A 94 -8.23 -3.41 -0.45
N GLY A 95 -7.97 -3.29 0.86
CA GLY A 95 -8.38 -2.17 1.71
C GLY A 95 -7.37 -1.04 1.84
N LEU A 96 -6.09 -1.23 1.43
CA LEU A 96 -5.00 -0.28 1.70
C LEU A 96 -5.26 1.10 1.08
N ILE A 97 -5.44 1.19 -0.24
CA ILE A 97 -5.65 2.50 -0.90
C ILE A 97 -6.95 3.15 -0.42
N GLY A 98 -8.02 2.36 -0.22
CA GLY A 98 -9.28 2.87 0.31
C GLY A 98 -9.15 3.43 1.73
N GLY A 99 -8.40 2.76 2.59
CA GLY A 99 -8.11 3.20 3.95
C GLY A 99 -7.26 4.48 4.00
N LEU A 100 -6.24 4.57 3.13
CA LEU A 100 -5.40 5.77 2.99
C LEU A 100 -6.24 6.98 2.55
N LYS A 101 -7.08 6.83 1.54
CA LYS A 101 -7.99 7.89 1.07
C LYS A 101 -9.01 8.33 2.12
N ALA A 102 -9.35 7.44 3.05
CA ALA A 102 -10.25 7.72 4.17
C ALA A 102 -9.50 8.22 5.43
N ASP A 103 -8.21 8.57 5.31
CA ASP A 103 -7.33 9.06 6.38
C ASP A 103 -7.30 8.16 7.63
N LYS A 104 -7.46 6.83 7.45
CA LYS A 104 -7.33 5.86 8.54
C LYS A 104 -5.87 5.67 8.99
N PHE A 105 -4.94 5.96 8.11
CA PHE A 105 -3.49 5.95 8.32
C PHE A 105 -2.83 6.98 7.39
N ASP A 106 -1.57 7.29 7.64
CA ASP A 106 -0.85 8.39 7.03
C ASP A 106 -0.09 7.96 5.77
N ILE A 107 0.42 6.74 5.77
CA ILE A 107 1.29 6.19 4.73
C ILE A 107 1.12 4.68 4.63
N ILE A 108 1.26 4.15 3.43
CA ILE A 108 1.40 2.71 3.18
C ILE A 108 2.87 2.41 2.92
N ILE A 109 3.47 1.57 3.77
CA ILE A 109 4.83 1.02 3.59
C ILE A 109 4.68 -0.50 3.62
N GLY A 110 4.39 -1.11 2.44
CA GLY A 110 3.94 -2.48 2.38
C GLY A 110 4.04 -3.08 0.97
N GLN A 111 5.18 -2.90 0.32
CA GLN A 111 5.52 -3.50 -0.98
C GLN A 111 4.55 -3.13 -2.11
N MET A 112 4.08 -1.88 -2.13
CA MET A 112 3.18 -1.41 -3.18
C MET A 112 3.97 -0.95 -4.42
N THR A 113 3.85 -1.70 -5.51
CA THR A 113 4.43 -1.33 -6.81
C THR A 113 3.84 -0.01 -7.29
N VAL A 114 4.71 0.90 -7.72
CA VAL A 114 4.33 2.16 -8.35
C VAL A 114 3.79 1.87 -9.75
N THR A 115 2.51 2.18 -9.97
CA THR A 115 1.88 2.04 -11.29
C THR A 115 1.13 3.32 -11.67
N GLU A 116 0.97 3.59 -12.97
CA GLU A 116 0.22 4.75 -13.44
C GLU A 116 -1.25 4.71 -13.00
N GLU A 117 -1.83 3.51 -12.84
CA GLU A 117 -3.19 3.37 -12.33
C GLU A 117 -3.28 3.80 -10.86
N ARG A 118 -2.35 3.33 -10.02
CA ARG A 118 -2.31 3.69 -8.59
C ARG A 118 -2.01 5.17 -8.38
N LYS A 119 -1.13 5.77 -9.21
CA LYS A 119 -0.83 7.21 -9.21
C LYS A 119 -2.05 8.10 -9.47
N LYS A 120 -3.10 7.60 -10.09
CA LYS A 120 -4.37 8.35 -10.21
C LYS A 120 -5.04 8.56 -8.86
N SER A 121 -4.84 7.66 -7.90
CA SER A 121 -5.52 7.63 -6.61
C SER A 121 -4.67 8.12 -5.43
N VAL A 122 -3.36 7.92 -5.48
CA VAL A 122 -2.40 8.22 -4.41
C VAL A 122 -1.13 8.83 -5.00
N ASP A 123 -0.32 9.47 -4.15
CA ASP A 123 1.03 9.88 -4.49
C ASP A 123 2.03 8.87 -3.92
N PHE A 124 3.20 8.80 -4.52
CA PHE A 124 4.26 7.88 -4.11
C PHE A 124 5.53 8.65 -3.78
N THR A 125 6.30 8.12 -2.83
CA THR A 125 7.68 8.51 -2.62
C THR A 125 8.58 8.01 -3.75
N ASP A 126 9.85 8.40 -3.73
CA ASP A 126 10.88 7.70 -4.49
C ASP A 126 10.88 6.21 -4.11
N PRO A 127 11.25 5.32 -5.05
CA PRO A 127 11.31 3.90 -4.75
C PRO A 127 12.28 3.57 -3.61
N TYR A 128 11.80 2.80 -2.62
CA TYR A 128 12.63 2.32 -1.53
C TYR A 128 13.09 0.88 -1.71
N VAL A 129 12.46 0.11 -2.61
CA VAL A 129 12.89 -1.22 -3.06
C VAL A 129 12.77 -1.27 -4.58
N VAL A 130 13.73 -1.91 -5.22
CA VAL A 130 13.65 -2.34 -6.62
C VAL A 130 13.77 -3.85 -6.63
N THR A 131 12.80 -4.52 -7.20
CA THR A 131 12.67 -5.97 -7.24
C THR A 131 12.02 -6.41 -8.55
N GLY A 132 11.41 -7.59 -8.59
CA GLY A 132 10.64 -8.03 -9.74
C GLY A 132 9.90 -9.34 -9.48
N SER A 133 8.91 -9.63 -10.31
CA SER A 133 8.15 -10.87 -10.24
C SER A 133 8.89 -12.04 -10.86
N VAL A 134 8.68 -13.23 -10.31
CA VAL A 134 9.26 -14.47 -10.76
C VAL A 134 8.21 -15.58 -10.78
N LEU A 135 8.44 -16.62 -11.62
CA LEU A 135 7.70 -17.86 -11.57
C LEU A 135 8.28 -18.77 -10.49
N VAL A 136 7.39 -19.39 -9.75
CA VAL A 136 7.77 -20.34 -8.70
C VAL A 136 6.95 -21.62 -8.90
N THR A 137 7.63 -22.74 -8.93
CA THR A 137 7.04 -24.08 -9.12
C THR A 137 7.48 -25.03 -8.01
N ARG A 138 6.93 -26.22 -8.00
CA ARG A 138 7.48 -27.31 -7.17
C ARG A 138 8.86 -27.73 -7.69
N GLU A 139 9.69 -28.29 -6.81
CA GLU A 139 11.08 -28.68 -7.13
C GLU A 139 11.17 -29.65 -8.33
N GLU A 140 10.17 -30.55 -8.46
CA GLU A 140 10.12 -31.55 -9.54
C GLU A 140 9.64 -30.99 -10.90
N THR A 141 9.24 -29.73 -10.99
CA THR A 141 8.71 -29.11 -12.23
C THR A 141 9.84 -28.41 -12.98
N ASP A 142 10.10 -28.80 -14.22
CA ASP A 142 11.19 -28.26 -15.04
C ASP A 142 10.70 -27.65 -16.39
N ASP A 143 9.39 -27.72 -16.68
CA ASP A 143 8.78 -27.28 -17.94
C ASP A 143 8.12 -25.90 -17.88
N ILE A 144 8.31 -25.15 -16.78
CA ILE A 144 7.79 -23.79 -16.60
C ILE A 144 8.96 -22.88 -16.19
N THR A 145 9.56 -22.21 -17.17
CA THR A 145 10.77 -21.39 -16.99
C THR A 145 10.65 -19.97 -17.54
N GLU A 146 9.67 -19.74 -18.39
CA GLU A 146 9.36 -18.41 -18.94
C GLU A 146 7.86 -18.12 -18.88
N LEU A 147 7.50 -16.85 -19.01
CA LEU A 147 6.11 -16.42 -18.85
C LEU A 147 5.14 -17.11 -19.82
N ALA A 148 5.57 -17.44 -21.04
CA ALA A 148 4.75 -18.13 -22.02
C ALA A 148 4.34 -19.55 -21.59
N ASP A 149 5.13 -20.22 -20.73
CA ASP A 149 4.89 -21.58 -20.28
C ASP A 149 3.68 -21.72 -19.35
N ILE A 150 3.16 -20.60 -18.82
CA ILE A 150 1.97 -20.64 -17.97
C ILE A 150 0.67 -20.81 -18.74
N LYS A 151 0.69 -20.81 -20.06
CA LYS A 151 -0.49 -21.07 -20.90
C LYS A 151 -1.07 -22.45 -20.60
N GLY A 152 -2.36 -22.49 -20.25
CA GLY A 152 -3.07 -23.72 -19.87
C GLY A 152 -2.74 -24.24 -18.47
N LYS A 153 -1.89 -23.56 -17.70
CA LYS A 153 -1.52 -23.92 -16.33
C LYS A 153 -2.40 -23.17 -15.32
N LYS A 154 -2.56 -23.76 -14.14
CA LYS A 154 -3.21 -23.13 -12.99
C LYS A 154 -2.21 -22.23 -12.27
N VAL A 155 -2.45 -20.93 -12.36
CA VAL A 155 -1.53 -19.89 -11.85
C VAL A 155 -2.11 -19.25 -10.61
N GLY A 156 -1.41 -19.33 -9.47
CA GLY A 156 -1.81 -18.66 -8.23
C GLY A 156 -1.16 -17.29 -8.08
N VAL A 157 -1.96 -16.28 -7.78
CA VAL A 157 -1.48 -14.90 -7.53
C VAL A 157 -2.33 -14.19 -6.47
N GLY A 158 -1.79 -13.16 -5.87
CA GLY A 158 -2.58 -12.23 -5.03
C GLY A 158 -3.53 -11.40 -5.88
N GLY A 159 -4.82 -11.35 -5.50
CA GLY A 159 -5.81 -10.52 -6.19
C GLY A 159 -5.55 -9.02 -6.03
N GLY A 160 -5.68 -8.23 -7.10
CA GLY A 160 -5.43 -6.78 -7.13
C GLY A 160 -3.95 -6.40 -7.12
N THR A 161 -3.05 -7.35 -7.36
CA THR A 161 -1.61 -7.12 -7.46
C THR A 161 -1.14 -7.00 -8.92
N THR A 162 0.05 -6.45 -9.12
CA THR A 162 0.72 -6.47 -10.43
C THR A 162 1.02 -7.88 -10.92
N PHE A 163 1.12 -8.85 -10.02
CA PHE A 163 1.30 -10.27 -10.36
C PHE A 163 0.06 -10.85 -11.07
N GLU A 164 -1.14 -10.40 -10.68
CA GLU A 164 -2.37 -10.75 -11.39
C GLU A 164 -2.35 -10.19 -12.83
N GLU A 165 -1.88 -8.96 -13.01
CA GLU A 165 -1.76 -8.35 -14.34
C GLU A 165 -0.77 -9.14 -15.21
N VAL A 166 0.40 -9.54 -14.66
CA VAL A 166 1.39 -10.38 -15.34
C VAL A 166 0.79 -11.74 -15.73
N ALA A 167 0.09 -12.41 -14.83
CA ALA A 167 -0.53 -13.70 -15.11
C ALA A 167 -1.60 -13.58 -16.21
N ASN A 168 -2.45 -12.57 -16.14
CA ASN A 168 -3.53 -12.33 -17.11
C ASN A 168 -3.01 -11.85 -18.49
N SER A 169 -1.76 -11.45 -18.61
CA SER A 169 -1.15 -11.09 -19.89
C SER A 169 -0.96 -12.30 -20.82
N VAL A 170 -0.99 -13.53 -20.27
CA VAL A 170 -0.86 -14.77 -21.04
C VAL A 170 -2.24 -15.36 -21.33
N GLU A 171 -2.65 -15.28 -22.61
CA GLU A 171 -3.91 -15.84 -23.04
C GLU A 171 -3.98 -17.36 -22.81
N GLY A 172 -5.03 -17.79 -22.07
CA GLY A 172 -5.26 -19.20 -21.74
C GLY A 172 -4.61 -19.66 -20.44
N ALA A 173 -3.96 -18.79 -19.66
CA ALA A 173 -3.59 -19.09 -18.27
C ALA A 173 -4.86 -19.22 -17.40
N ASP A 174 -4.92 -20.22 -16.51
CA ASP A 174 -6.03 -20.41 -15.57
C ASP A 174 -5.69 -19.74 -14.23
N VAL A 175 -5.90 -18.41 -14.16
CA VAL A 175 -5.50 -17.58 -13.02
C VAL A 175 -6.44 -17.76 -11.83
N LYS A 176 -5.86 -18.07 -10.67
CA LYS A 176 -6.54 -18.24 -9.38
C LYS A 176 -6.11 -17.12 -8.43
N LEU A 177 -7.08 -16.37 -7.92
CA LEU A 177 -6.86 -15.22 -7.05
C LEU A 177 -6.94 -15.62 -5.58
N TYR A 178 -5.96 -15.20 -4.82
CA TYR A 178 -5.83 -15.45 -3.39
C TYR A 178 -5.75 -14.15 -2.59
N LYS A 179 -6.06 -14.23 -1.30
CA LYS A 179 -5.97 -13.07 -0.37
C LYS A 179 -4.69 -13.08 0.45
N ALA A 180 -4.06 -14.23 0.62
CA ALA A 180 -2.83 -14.37 1.38
C ALA A 180 -1.80 -15.23 0.62
N VAL A 181 -0.53 -14.86 0.76
CA VAL A 181 0.60 -15.57 0.14
C VAL A 181 0.68 -17.02 0.59
N SER A 182 0.45 -17.27 1.89
CA SER A 182 0.46 -18.61 2.48
C SER A 182 -0.49 -19.56 1.79
N ASP A 183 -1.66 -19.09 1.37
CA ASP A 183 -2.71 -19.92 0.79
C ASP A 183 -2.30 -20.49 -0.57
N TYR A 184 -1.77 -19.64 -1.47
CA TYR A 184 -1.35 -20.14 -2.78
C TYR A 184 0.01 -20.86 -2.75
N ILE A 185 0.91 -20.58 -1.80
CA ILE A 185 2.08 -21.42 -1.55
C ILE A 185 1.61 -22.82 -1.11
N GLN A 186 0.65 -22.92 -0.21
CA GLN A 186 0.10 -24.19 0.22
C GLN A 186 -0.59 -24.93 -0.94
N ASP A 187 -1.34 -24.24 -1.78
CA ASP A 187 -2.00 -24.86 -2.93
C ASP A 187 -1.01 -25.29 -4.01
N LEU A 188 0.11 -24.59 -4.20
CA LEU A 188 1.20 -25.02 -5.06
C LEU A 188 1.85 -26.32 -4.53
N THR A 189 2.20 -26.35 -3.24
CA THR A 189 2.82 -27.53 -2.61
C THR A 189 1.87 -28.74 -2.61
N ASN A 190 0.56 -28.52 -2.45
CA ASN A 190 -0.48 -29.54 -2.50
C ASN A 190 -0.92 -29.93 -3.94
N LYS A 191 -0.21 -29.46 -4.98
CA LYS A 191 -0.48 -29.80 -6.41
C LYS A 191 -1.85 -29.31 -6.92
N ARG A 192 -2.44 -28.30 -6.27
CA ARG A 192 -3.67 -27.66 -6.73
C ARG A 192 -3.41 -26.53 -7.72
N LEU A 193 -2.19 -25.98 -7.68
CA LEU A 193 -1.63 -25.04 -8.65
C LEU A 193 -0.43 -25.67 -9.35
N ASP A 194 -0.12 -25.20 -10.55
CA ASP A 194 1.06 -25.59 -11.32
C ASP A 194 2.22 -24.64 -11.07
N VAL A 195 1.92 -23.34 -10.93
CA VAL A 195 2.86 -22.25 -10.79
C VAL A 195 2.24 -21.12 -9.96
N ILE A 196 3.07 -20.33 -9.30
CA ILE A 196 2.68 -19.05 -8.70
C ILE A 196 3.58 -17.95 -9.21
N ILE A 197 3.08 -16.71 -9.22
CA ILE A 197 3.86 -15.50 -9.53
C ILE A 197 3.88 -14.63 -8.28
N ASN A 198 5.08 -14.25 -7.85
CA ASN A 198 5.27 -13.32 -6.74
C ASN A 198 6.64 -12.66 -6.81
N ASP A 199 6.90 -11.78 -5.85
CA ASP A 199 8.15 -11.06 -5.66
C ASP A 199 9.35 -11.99 -5.41
N GLN A 200 10.47 -11.72 -6.08
CA GLN A 200 11.67 -12.54 -5.97
C GLN A 200 12.25 -12.55 -4.56
N LEU A 201 12.33 -11.38 -3.90
CA LEU A 201 12.91 -11.28 -2.55
C LEU A 201 12.06 -12.05 -1.54
N LEU A 202 10.72 -11.91 -1.63
CA LEU A 202 9.80 -12.66 -0.80
C LEU A 202 9.94 -14.16 -1.00
N MET A 203 9.96 -14.62 -2.25
CA MET A 203 10.00 -16.05 -2.54
C MET A 203 11.31 -16.67 -2.12
N ASN A 204 12.45 -16.01 -2.40
CA ASN A 204 13.76 -16.49 -1.96
C ASN A 204 13.84 -16.62 -0.43
N TYR A 205 13.29 -15.64 0.30
CA TYR A 205 13.25 -15.71 1.75
C TYR A 205 12.39 -16.88 2.24
N ASN A 206 11.15 -17.00 1.76
CA ASN A 206 10.22 -18.02 2.21
C ASN A 206 10.69 -19.44 1.89
N ILE A 207 11.27 -19.65 0.70
CA ILE A 207 11.82 -20.95 0.29
C ILE A 207 12.94 -21.36 1.26
N LYS A 208 13.86 -20.44 1.54
CA LYS A 208 15.02 -20.70 2.40
C LYS A 208 14.63 -20.93 3.86
N GLU A 209 13.88 -20.01 4.45
CA GLU A 209 13.54 -20.03 5.88
C GLU A 209 12.57 -21.17 6.23
N ASN A 210 11.58 -21.41 5.38
CA ASN A 210 10.56 -22.43 5.63
C ASN A 210 10.90 -23.79 4.98
N LYS A 211 12.05 -23.90 4.28
CA LYS A 211 12.49 -25.12 3.58
C LYS A 211 11.38 -25.70 2.71
N LEU A 212 10.73 -24.82 1.96
CA LEU A 212 9.59 -25.20 1.11
C LEU A 212 10.07 -26.05 -0.08
N PRO A 213 9.33 -27.12 -0.49
CA PRO A 213 9.67 -27.97 -1.63
C PRO A 213 9.29 -27.28 -2.97
N ILE A 214 9.67 -26.02 -3.14
CA ILE A 214 9.40 -25.19 -4.31
C ILE A 214 10.67 -24.42 -4.70
N LYS A 215 10.74 -23.97 -5.93
CA LYS A 215 11.88 -23.23 -6.49
C LYS A 215 11.44 -22.08 -7.38
N VAL A 216 12.24 -21.03 -7.43
CA VAL A 216 12.18 -20.00 -8.48
C VAL A 216 12.68 -20.63 -9.78
N THR A 217 11.91 -20.52 -10.87
CA THR A 217 12.22 -21.17 -12.15
C THR A 217 12.44 -20.21 -13.30
N SER A 218 12.09 -18.94 -13.16
CA SER A 218 12.32 -17.92 -14.20
C SER A 218 13.38 -16.89 -13.78
N GLU A 219 13.92 -16.20 -14.78
CA GLU A 219 14.49 -14.87 -14.58
C GLU A 219 13.40 -13.89 -14.12
N ILE A 220 13.81 -12.69 -13.74
CA ILE A 220 12.86 -11.61 -13.41
C ILE A 220 12.00 -11.30 -14.63
N LEU A 221 10.68 -11.42 -14.50
CA LEU A 221 9.73 -11.20 -15.57
C LEU A 221 9.54 -9.71 -15.89
N ASN A 222 9.59 -8.87 -14.86
CA ASN A 222 9.45 -7.43 -14.95
C ASN A 222 10.18 -6.76 -13.77
N LYS A 223 10.65 -5.55 -13.99
CA LYS A 223 11.21 -4.73 -12.91
C LYS A 223 10.08 -3.99 -12.20
N ASP A 224 10.00 -4.14 -10.88
CA ASP A 224 9.05 -3.47 -10.02
C ASP A 224 9.76 -2.40 -9.16
N GLU A 225 9.28 -1.19 -9.25
CA GLU A 225 9.67 -0.09 -8.36
C GLU A 225 8.63 0.03 -7.25
N ILE A 226 9.07 -0.18 -6.02
CA ILE A 226 8.21 -0.19 -4.84
C ILE A 226 8.33 1.16 -4.14
N GLY A 227 7.22 1.89 -4.08
CA GLY A 227 7.11 3.19 -3.41
C GLY A 227 6.23 3.13 -2.17
N MET A 228 6.42 4.10 -1.30
CA MET A 228 5.51 4.32 -0.17
C MET A 228 4.36 5.20 -0.65
N ALA A 229 3.10 4.77 -0.42
CA ALA A 229 1.95 5.51 -0.91
C ALA A 229 1.40 6.47 0.14
N VAL A 230 1.09 7.68 -0.27
CA VAL A 230 0.55 8.78 0.54
C VAL A 230 -0.72 9.30 -0.11
N ASN A 231 -1.68 9.77 0.68
CA ASN A 231 -2.89 10.40 0.14
C ASN A 231 -2.52 11.68 -0.63
N LYS A 232 -3.20 11.94 -1.74
CA LYS A 232 -2.95 13.13 -2.58
C LYS A 232 -3.08 14.43 -1.83
N GLY A 233 -2.25 15.41 -2.22
CA GLY A 233 -2.22 16.73 -1.60
C GLY A 233 -1.39 16.79 -0.31
N ASN A 234 -0.43 15.86 -0.13
CA ASN A 234 0.50 15.82 0.99
C ASN A 234 1.95 15.83 0.49
N GLU A 235 2.24 16.72 -0.45
CA GLU A 235 3.54 16.82 -1.13
C GLU A 235 4.68 17.11 -0.15
N VAL A 236 4.42 17.92 0.88
CA VAL A 236 5.41 18.25 1.93
C VAL A 236 5.78 16.98 2.72
N PHE A 237 4.79 16.13 3.01
CA PHE A 237 5.06 14.86 3.68
C PHE A 237 5.87 13.91 2.80
N VAL A 238 5.53 13.79 1.52
CA VAL A 238 6.30 12.98 0.54
C VAL A 238 7.75 13.44 0.48
N GLU A 239 8.01 14.76 0.38
CA GLU A 239 9.37 15.32 0.35
C GLU A 239 10.16 15.00 1.64
N LYS A 240 9.52 15.10 2.82
CA LYS A 240 10.15 14.75 4.10
C LYS A 240 10.51 13.27 4.17
N VAL A 241 9.62 12.37 3.71
CA VAL A 241 9.89 10.92 3.66
C VAL A 241 11.03 10.62 2.68
N ASN A 242 11.05 11.23 1.50
CA ASN A 242 12.13 11.10 0.52
C ASN A 242 13.47 11.59 1.09
N SER A 243 13.47 12.71 1.83
CA SER A 243 14.68 13.21 2.48
C SER A 243 15.20 12.21 3.52
N ALA A 244 14.32 11.68 4.37
CA ALA A 244 14.69 10.67 5.35
C ALA A 244 15.24 9.39 4.69
N LEU A 245 14.60 8.92 3.62
CA LEU A 245 15.06 7.76 2.85
C LEU A 245 16.43 8.00 2.23
N LYS A 246 16.66 9.20 1.68
CA LYS A 246 17.96 9.59 1.12
C LYS A 246 19.04 9.59 2.19
N GLU A 247 18.78 10.19 3.34
CA GLU A 247 19.71 10.20 4.47
C GLU A 247 20.06 8.78 4.94
N MET A 248 19.08 7.88 5.02
CA MET A 248 19.31 6.46 5.34
C MET A 248 20.23 5.77 4.33
N LYS A 249 20.09 6.11 3.03
CA LYS A 249 20.96 5.59 1.97
C LYS A 249 22.38 6.16 2.09
N ASP A 250 22.49 7.46 2.36
CA ASP A 250 23.77 8.18 2.43
C ASP A 250 24.62 7.75 3.65
N ASP A 251 23.99 7.51 4.80
CA ASP A 251 24.69 7.12 6.04
C ASP A 251 24.84 5.60 6.23
N GLY A 252 24.30 4.80 5.32
CA GLY A 252 24.41 3.35 5.32
C GLY A 252 23.34 2.60 6.12
N THR A 253 22.47 3.29 6.86
CA THR A 253 21.40 2.67 7.65
C THR A 253 20.45 1.81 6.78
N TYR A 254 20.12 2.30 5.58
CA TYR A 254 19.31 1.54 4.63
C TYR A 254 20.00 0.21 4.25
N LYS A 255 21.31 0.25 3.96
CA LYS A 255 22.09 -0.92 3.61
C LYS A 255 22.14 -1.95 4.75
N GLU A 256 22.27 -1.50 5.99
CA GLU A 256 22.25 -2.38 7.16
C GLU A 256 20.89 -3.06 7.33
N ILE A 257 19.78 -2.32 7.21
CA ILE A 257 18.43 -2.87 7.27
C ILE A 257 18.20 -3.87 6.12
N TYR A 258 18.61 -3.53 4.91
CA TYR A 258 18.46 -4.41 3.74
C TYR A 258 19.22 -5.72 3.93
N LYS A 259 20.47 -5.63 4.37
CA LYS A 259 21.33 -6.80 4.60
C LYS A 259 20.82 -7.70 5.73
N LYS A 260 20.23 -7.11 6.78
CA LYS A 260 19.58 -7.85 7.88
C LYS A 260 18.52 -8.80 7.35
N TRP A 261 17.69 -8.36 6.40
CA TRP A 261 16.54 -9.12 5.94
C TRP A 261 16.81 -10.00 4.72
N PHE A 262 17.67 -9.55 3.81
CA PHE A 262 17.92 -10.25 2.54
C PHE A 262 19.29 -10.90 2.46
N GLY A 263 20.19 -10.62 3.40
CA GLY A 263 21.52 -11.24 3.46
C GLY A 263 22.51 -10.74 2.40
N THR A 264 22.11 -9.80 1.56
CA THR A 264 22.90 -9.20 0.48
C THR A 264 22.87 -7.69 0.58
N ASP A 265 23.80 -7.04 -0.10
CA ASP A 265 23.71 -5.59 -0.29
C ASP A 265 22.57 -5.24 -1.26
N PRO A 266 21.90 -4.07 -1.08
CA PRO A 266 20.91 -3.63 -2.06
C PRO A 266 21.57 -3.52 -3.43
N LEU A 267 20.84 -3.87 -4.49
CA LEU A 267 21.32 -3.65 -5.84
C LEU A 267 21.44 -2.14 -6.06
N ASP A 268 22.67 -1.66 -6.19
CA ASP A 268 22.96 -0.31 -6.60
C ASP A 268 22.50 -0.16 -8.05
N LYS A 269 21.24 0.29 -8.29
CA LYS A 269 20.83 0.84 -9.59
C LYS A 269 19.57 1.68 -9.47
#